data_4422569fa312dbf8f15718a9f63b601d
#
_entry.id   4422569fa312dbf8f15718a9f63b601d
#
_cell.length_a   1.000
_cell.length_b   1.000
_cell.length_c   1.000
_cell.angle_alpha   90.00
_cell.angle_beta   90.00
_cell.angle_gamma   90.00
#
_symmetry.space_group_name_H-M   'P 1'
#
loop_
_entity.id
_entity.type
_entity.pdbx_description
1 polymer ?
#
loop_
_entity_poly.entity_id
_entity_poly.type
_entity_poly.pdbx_seq_one_letter_code
_entity_poly.pdbx_strand_id
1 'polypeptide(L)'
;MALTTDFGPKDIRSQIQRTDIQGRHLTFIDDLSESELRNLFVTAEMLEPYWRSGIDLLRNRILCALFFQPSTRTRFSHETAMFRLGGNVLTESNPLISSSAAKNESLYDSIRVLSLIHI
;
A
#
# COMPACT_ATOMS: atom_id res chain seq x y z
N MET A 1 -0.32 -7.05 -30.14
CA MET A 1 -0.94 -5.75 -30.36
C MET A 1 -1.46 -5.27 -29.02
N ALA A 2 -0.66 -4.49 -28.30
CA ALA A 2 -1.04 -3.99 -26.99
C ALA A 2 -2.15 -2.97 -27.18
N LEU A 3 -3.30 -3.23 -26.59
CA LEU A 3 -4.35 -2.22 -26.44
C LEU A 3 -3.82 -1.20 -25.43
N THR A 4 -3.16 -0.15 -25.91
CA THR A 4 -2.85 1.04 -25.11
C THR A 4 -4.17 1.82 -24.91
N THR A 5 -5.02 1.29 -24.05
CA THR A 5 -6.07 2.08 -23.46
C THR A 5 -5.38 2.98 -22.43
N ASP A 6 -5.27 4.25 -22.75
CA ASP A 6 -4.65 5.25 -21.88
C ASP A 6 -5.66 5.60 -20.77
N PHE A 7 -5.68 4.79 -19.72
CA PHE A 7 -6.56 5.01 -18.56
C PHE A 7 -6.04 6.19 -17.75
N GLY A 8 -6.86 7.22 -17.61
CA GLY A 8 -6.52 8.37 -16.77
C GLY A 8 -6.72 8.11 -15.27
N PRO A 9 -6.26 9.04 -14.40
CA PRO A 9 -6.41 8.93 -12.95
C PRO A 9 -7.86 8.72 -12.48
N LYS A 10 -8.84 9.26 -13.20
CA LYS A 10 -10.27 9.10 -12.87
C LYS A 10 -10.75 7.67 -13.11
N ASP A 11 -10.31 7.05 -14.20
CA ASP A 11 -10.71 5.69 -14.56
C ASP A 11 -10.14 4.70 -13.54
N ILE A 12 -8.87 4.89 -13.15
CA ILE A 12 -8.21 4.08 -12.14
C ILE A 12 -8.89 4.23 -10.78
N ARG A 13 -9.24 5.45 -10.36
CA ARG A 13 -9.99 5.68 -9.11
C ARG A 13 -11.35 4.97 -9.12
N SER A 14 -12.07 5.03 -10.24
CA SER A 14 -13.35 4.33 -10.38
C SER A 14 -13.18 2.81 -10.30
N GLN A 15 -12.11 2.28 -10.86
CA GLN A 15 -11.79 0.85 -10.77
C GLN A 15 -11.43 0.43 -9.34
N ILE A 16 -10.64 1.24 -8.64
CA ILE A 16 -10.28 1.00 -7.22
C ILE A 16 -11.53 0.93 -6.35
N GLN A 17 -12.52 1.83 -6.57
CA GLN A 17 -13.77 1.82 -5.81
C GLN A 17 -14.58 0.55 -6.00
N ARG A 18 -14.44 -0.13 -7.14
CA ARG A 18 -15.12 -1.42 -7.40
C ARG A 18 -14.55 -2.59 -6.62
N THR A 19 -13.35 -2.46 -6.06
CA THR A 19 -12.74 -3.55 -5.27
C THR A 19 -13.38 -3.73 -3.91
N ASP A 20 -14.06 -2.71 -3.38
CA ASP A 20 -14.78 -2.72 -2.09
C ASP A 20 -13.94 -3.20 -0.88
N ILE A 21 -12.63 -2.95 -0.93
CA ILE A 21 -11.68 -3.31 0.13
C ILE A 21 -11.27 -2.12 1.00
N GLN A 22 -11.83 -0.95 0.75
CA GLN A 22 -11.48 0.27 1.47
C GLN A 22 -11.82 0.15 2.96
N GLY A 23 -10.83 0.48 3.83
CA GLY A 23 -10.99 0.42 5.27
C GLY A 23 -10.95 -0.99 5.87
N ARG A 24 -10.69 -2.01 5.06
CA ARG A 24 -10.55 -3.40 5.52
C ARG A 24 -9.09 -3.73 5.79
N HIS A 25 -8.87 -4.63 6.75
CA HIS A 25 -7.59 -5.29 6.94
C HIS A 25 -7.49 -6.49 5.98
N LEU A 26 -6.34 -6.65 5.34
CA LEU A 26 -6.05 -7.79 4.47
C LEU A 26 -4.93 -8.61 5.13
N THR A 27 -5.30 -9.68 5.80
CA THR A 27 -4.35 -10.54 6.52
C THR A 27 -4.12 -11.87 5.83
N PHE A 28 -5.14 -12.34 5.10
CA PHE A 28 -5.09 -13.57 4.31
C PHE A 28 -5.69 -13.36 2.94
N ILE A 29 -5.29 -14.19 1.98
CA ILE A 29 -5.87 -14.14 0.63
C ILE A 29 -7.38 -14.46 0.64
N ASP A 30 -7.81 -15.28 1.58
CA ASP A 30 -9.21 -15.68 1.76
C ASP A 30 -10.11 -14.52 2.27
N ASP A 31 -9.51 -13.42 2.72
CA ASP A 31 -10.23 -12.18 3.04
C ASP A 31 -10.81 -11.50 1.78
N LEU A 32 -10.37 -11.92 0.59
CA LEU A 32 -10.80 -11.40 -0.69
C LEU A 32 -11.74 -12.38 -1.40
N SER A 33 -12.85 -11.89 -1.88
CA SER A 33 -13.69 -12.63 -2.83
C SER A 33 -12.99 -12.74 -4.20
N GLU A 34 -13.42 -13.69 -5.02
CA GLU A 34 -12.88 -13.85 -6.37
C GLU A 34 -13.07 -12.56 -7.21
N SER A 35 -14.19 -11.88 -7.07
CA SER A 35 -14.45 -10.62 -7.77
C SER A 35 -13.55 -9.49 -7.33
N GLU A 36 -13.27 -9.37 -6.04
CA GLU A 36 -12.32 -8.38 -5.52
C GLU A 36 -10.90 -8.66 -6.02
N LEU A 37 -10.48 -9.92 -6.00
CA LEU A 37 -9.17 -10.31 -6.51
C LEU A 37 -9.03 -10.02 -8.01
N ARG A 38 -10.04 -10.31 -8.82
CA ARG A 38 -10.07 -9.95 -10.24
C ARG A 38 -9.97 -8.43 -10.44
N ASN A 39 -10.70 -7.65 -9.65
CA ASN A 39 -10.65 -6.19 -9.71
C ASN A 39 -9.26 -5.64 -9.34
N LEU A 40 -8.54 -6.28 -8.41
CA LEU A 40 -7.16 -5.93 -8.09
C LEU A 40 -6.22 -6.16 -9.27
N PHE A 41 -6.35 -7.28 -9.99
CA PHE A 41 -5.55 -7.54 -11.18
C PHE A 41 -5.85 -6.54 -12.29
N VAL A 42 -7.11 -6.22 -12.55
CA VAL A 42 -7.47 -5.17 -13.52
C VAL A 42 -6.88 -3.82 -13.12
N THR A 43 -6.91 -3.49 -11.83
CA THR A 43 -6.29 -2.25 -11.32
C THR A 43 -4.77 -2.25 -11.55
N ALA A 44 -4.11 -3.37 -11.34
CA ALA A 44 -2.67 -3.51 -11.59
C ALA A 44 -2.33 -3.31 -13.07
N GLU A 45 -3.10 -3.91 -13.98
CA GLU A 45 -2.95 -3.73 -15.43
C GLU A 45 -3.14 -2.26 -15.84
N MET A 46 -4.14 -1.57 -15.28
CA MET A 46 -4.37 -0.15 -15.53
C MET A 46 -3.24 0.75 -15.02
N LEU A 47 -2.52 0.32 -13.97
CA LEU A 47 -1.37 1.04 -13.41
C LEU A 47 -0.06 0.76 -14.15
N GLU A 48 0.03 -0.32 -14.92
CA GLU A 48 1.26 -0.72 -15.61
C GLU A 48 1.88 0.39 -16.47
N PRO A 49 1.14 1.19 -17.25
CA PRO A 49 1.72 2.29 -18.03
C PRO A 49 2.45 3.36 -17.21
N TYR A 50 2.09 3.48 -15.94
CA TYR A 50 2.61 4.50 -15.02
C TYR A 50 3.81 4.04 -14.18
N TRP A 51 4.34 2.85 -14.42
CA TRP A 51 5.42 2.31 -13.60
C TRP A 51 6.73 3.13 -13.62
N ARG A 52 6.95 3.93 -14.66
CA ARG A 52 8.11 4.84 -14.76
C ARG A 52 7.77 6.28 -14.40
N SER A 53 6.66 6.79 -14.92
CA SER A 53 6.27 8.19 -14.75
C SER A 53 5.64 8.49 -13.39
N GLY A 54 5.08 7.47 -12.74
CA GLY A 54 4.21 7.66 -11.59
C GLY A 54 2.85 8.25 -11.98
N ILE A 55 1.94 8.27 -11.02
CA ILE A 55 0.60 8.85 -11.14
C ILE A 55 0.14 9.38 -9.79
N ASP A 56 -0.49 10.54 -9.75
CA ASP A 56 -0.94 11.17 -8.50
C ASP A 56 -2.32 10.65 -8.06
N LEU A 57 -2.31 9.53 -7.35
CA LEU A 57 -3.52 8.92 -6.78
C LEU A 57 -3.59 9.07 -5.25
N LEU A 58 -2.45 9.09 -4.58
CA LEU A 58 -2.32 9.03 -3.13
C LEU A 58 -1.65 10.28 -2.53
N ARG A 59 -1.86 11.45 -3.15
CA ARG A 59 -1.38 12.72 -2.61
C ARG A 59 -1.82 12.91 -1.16
N ASN A 60 -0.90 13.34 -0.30
CA ASN A 60 -1.12 13.54 1.14
C ASN A 60 -1.48 12.26 1.91
N ARG A 61 -1.22 11.08 1.35
CA ARG A 61 -1.29 9.81 2.08
C ARG A 61 0.11 9.38 2.51
N ILE A 62 0.18 8.73 3.65
CA ILE A 62 1.42 8.20 4.22
C ILE A 62 1.24 6.70 4.41
N LEU A 63 2.18 5.93 3.88
CA LEU A 63 2.32 4.50 4.16
C LEU A 63 3.27 4.34 5.35
N CYS A 64 2.81 3.74 6.43
CA CYS A 64 3.68 3.27 7.50
C CYS A 64 4.08 1.82 7.24
N ALA A 65 5.35 1.58 6.95
CA ALA A 65 5.88 0.25 6.65
C ALA A 65 6.71 -0.28 7.84
N LEU A 66 6.15 -1.26 8.55
CA LEU A 66 6.81 -1.91 9.71
C LEU A 66 7.30 -3.30 9.30
N PHE A 67 8.61 -3.50 9.30
CA PHE A 67 9.24 -4.76 8.92
C PHE A 67 9.92 -5.41 10.13
N PHE A 68 9.29 -6.43 10.70
CA PHE A 68 9.81 -7.19 11.83
C PHE A 68 10.83 -8.26 11.43
N GLN A 69 10.91 -8.56 10.14
CA GLN A 69 11.90 -9.46 9.55
C GLN A 69 12.64 -8.79 8.40
N PRO A 70 13.92 -9.12 8.17
CA PRO A 70 14.66 -8.60 7.04
C PRO A 70 13.97 -8.93 5.72
N SER A 71 13.53 -7.93 4.98
CA SER A 71 12.84 -8.10 3.70
C SER A 71 13.09 -6.91 2.77
N THR A 72 14.28 -6.85 2.21
CA THR A 72 14.70 -5.72 1.36
C THR A 72 13.82 -5.55 0.12
N ARG A 73 13.58 -6.65 -0.61
CA ARG A 73 12.78 -6.60 -1.85
C ARG A 73 11.34 -6.18 -1.60
N THR A 74 10.68 -6.80 -0.64
CA THR A 74 9.28 -6.49 -0.31
C THR A 74 9.14 -5.06 0.17
N ARG A 75 10.04 -4.62 1.05
CA ARG A 75 10.06 -3.24 1.54
C ARG A 75 10.19 -2.24 0.39
N PHE A 76 11.23 -2.36 -0.42
CA PHE A 76 11.49 -1.44 -1.53
C PHE A 76 10.38 -1.44 -2.58
N SER A 77 9.72 -2.59 -2.81
CA SER A 77 8.57 -2.66 -3.71
C SER A 77 7.41 -1.81 -3.21
N HIS A 78 7.05 -1.92 -1.93
CA HIS A 78 5.96 -1.14 -1.34
C HIS A 78 6.30 0.36 -1.27
N GLU A 79 7.52 0.71 -0.84
CA GLU A 79 7.98 2.09 -0.78
C GLU A 79 7.97 2.73 -2.18
N THR A 80 8.53 2.05 -3.17
CA THR A 80 8.56 2.53 -4.54
C THR A 80 7.16 2.69 -5.13
N ALA A 81 6.27 1.73 -4.89
CA ALA A 81 4.88 1.81 -5.34
C ALA A 81 4.18 3.03 -4.73
N MET A 82 4.34 3.25 -3.43
CA MET A 82 3.73 4.39 -2.75
C MET A 82 4.22 5.73 -3.30
N PHE A 83 5.54 5.90 -3.52
CA PHE A 83 6.09 7.10 -4.13
C PHE A 83 5.57 7.32 -5.55
N ARG A 84 5.49 6.27 -6.37
CA ARG A 84 4.95 6.36 -7.73
C ARG A 84 3.46 6.70 -7.78
N LEU A 85 2.73 6.38 -6.74
CA LEU A 85 1.32 6.76 -6.58
C LEU A 85 1.13 8.17 -5.99
N GLY A 86 2.23 8.91 -5.76
CA GLY A 86 2.21 10.29 -5.26
C GLY A 86 2.09 10.42 -3.74
N GLY A 87 2.23 9.32 -2.99
CA GLY A 87 2.21 9.31 -1.54
C GLY A 87 3.60 9.42 -0.92
N ASN A 88 3.64 9.35 0.41
CA ASN A 88 4.86 9.36 1.21
C ASN A 88 5.00 8.05 1.98
N VAL A 89 6.21 7.77 2.48
CA VAL A 89 6.49 6.55 3.25
C VAL A 89 7.23 6.90 4.53
N LEU A 90 6.81 6.26 5.62
CA LEU A 90 7.56 6.16 6.86
C LEU A 90 7.90 4.68 7.07
N THR A 91 9.17 4.35 7.14
CA THR A 91 9.63 2.96 7.27
C THR A 91 10.40 2.75 8.55
N GLU A 92 10.05 1.67 9.25
CA GLU A 92 10.85 1.11 10.34
C GLU A 92 11.23 -0.34 10.00
N SER A 93 12.52 -0.56 9.81
CA SER A 93 13.06 -1.86 9.36
C SER A 93 13.49 -2.78 10.50
N ASN A 94 13.50 -2.30 11.73
CA ASN A 94 13.85 -3.09 12.91
C ASN A 94 13.13 -2.58 14.17
N PRO A 95 11.81 -2.65 14.22
CA PRO A 95 11.03 -2.09 15.31
C PRO A 95 11.34 -2.75 16.67
N LEU A 96 11.89 -3.97 16.68
CA LEU A 96 12.29 -4.66 17.92
C LEU A 96 13.51 -4.04 18.60
N ILE A 97 14.35 -3.33 17.87
CA ILE A 97 15.60 -2.72 18.38
C ILE A 97 15.46 -1.21 18.52
N SER A 98 14.84 -0.56 17.56
CA SER A 98 14.88 0.90 17.40
C SER A 98 13.62 1.61 17.92
N SER A 99 12.55 0.87 18.21
CA SER A 99 11.25 1.46 18.53
C SER A 99 10.76 1.13 19.95
N SER A 100 9.52 1.54 20.22
CA SER A 100 8.78 1.28 21.45
C SER A 100 8.74 -0.20 21.83
N ALA A 101 8.78 -1.12 20.84
CA ALA A 101 8.85 -2.56 21.11
C ALA A 101 10.10 -2.97 21.89
N ALA A 102 11.23 -2.27 21.71
CA ALA A 102 12.43 -2.45 22.53
C ALA A 102 12.25 -2.01 23.99
N LYS A 103 11.19 -1.25 24.27
CA LYS A 103 10.81 -0.75 25.60
C LYS A 103 9.66 -1.53 26.23
N ASN A 104 9.39 -2.77 25.78
CA ASN A 104 8.28 -3.62 26.21
C ASN A 104 6.87 -3.08 25.87
N GLU A 105 6.76 -2.18 24.91
CA GLU A 105 5.46 -1.79 24.37
C GLU A 105 4.92 -2.92 23.48
N SER A 106 3.62 -3.22 23.59
CA SER A 106 3.01 -4.23 22.73
C SER A 106 2.90 -3.73 21.28
N LEU A 107 2.96 -4.67 20.33
CA LEU A 107 2.72 -4.34 18.92
C LEU A 107 1.37 -3.65 18.70
N TYR A 108 0.36 -4.07 19.44
CA TYR A 108 -0.98 -3.48 19.39
C TYR A 108 -0.96 -2.01 19.81
N ASP A 109 -0.28 -1.68 20.90
CA ASP A 109 -0.16 -0.31 21.39
C ASP A 109 0.65 0.55 20.41
N SER A 110 1.75 0.02 19.87
CA SER A 110 2.56 0.70 18.86
C SER A 110 1.73 1.06 17.62
N ILE A 111 0.95 0.12 17.08
CA ILE A 111 0.07 0.36 15.93
C ILE A 111 -1.02 1.39 16.28
N ARG A 112 -1.59 1.30 17.47
CA ARG A 112 -2.61 2.25 17.94
C ARG A 112 -2.06 3.67 18.03
N VAL A 113 -0.87 3.85 18.60
CA VAL A 113 -0.20 5.15 18.67
C VAL A 113 0.10 5.69 17.28
N LEU A 114 0.65 4.87 16.38
CA LEU A 114 0.92 5.26 15.00
C LEU A 114 -0.34 5.73 14.28
N SER A 115 -1.49 5.10 14.51
CA SER A 115 -2.76 5.51 13.93
C SER A 115 -3.24 6.90 14.39
N LEU A 116 -2.75 7.39 15.54
CA LEU A 116 -3.10 8.71 16.09
C LEU A 116 -2.24 9.84 15.52
N ILE A 117 -1.10 9.57 14.92
CA ILE A 117 -0.21 10.58 14.33
C ILE A 117 -0.51 10.87 12.86
N HIS A 118 -1.74 10.59 12.43
CA HIS A 118 -2.25 10.94 11.09
C HIS A 118 -1.49 10.29 9.92
N ILE A 119 -1.11 9.05 10.10
CA ILE A 119 -0.52 8.23 9.04
C ILE A 119 -1.60 7.64 8.14
#